data_a56bfa11e4734a491267117be5bb31d6
#
_entry.id   a56bfa11e4734a491267117be5bb31d6
#
_cell.length_a   1.000
_cell.length_b   1.000
_cell.length_c   1.000
_cell.angle_alpha   90.00
_cell.angle_beta   90.00
_cell.angle_gamma   90.00
#
_symmetry.space_group_name_H-M   'P 1'
#
loop_
_entity.id
_entity.type
_entity.pdbx_description
1 polymer ?
#
loop_
_entity_poly.entity_id
_entity_poly.type
_entity_poly.pdbx_seq_one_letter_code
_entity_poly.pdbx_strand_id
1 'polypeptide(L)'
;MSALLAAEESIPHLARIADQLRQVTVEIRSPGGSGVGAGILWAPDLVVTNAHVARGSCVGVGLADERWIEAHLVVADRRADLALFRIPRCGVAAALGDSDTLRVGALVVALGHPLGLRRTLTAGVVHALGPARPGGRRFIHADVRLAPGNSGGPLADTAGQVVGMNTMIAGGLALAIPINDVGRFVALATASTT
;
A
#
# COMPACT_ATOMS: atom_id res chain seq x y z
N MET A 1 8.65 19.64 -30.25
CA MET A 1 7.26 19.94 -29.90
C MET A 1 6.53 18.76 -29.23
N SER A 2 6.83 17.52 -29.60
CA SER A 2 6.16 16.31 -29.06
C SER A 2 6.47 16.00 -27.57
N ALA A 3 7.72 16.18 -27.11
CA ALA A 3 8.11 15.83 -25.74
C ALA A 3 7.57 16.80 -24.67
N LEU A 4 7.42 18.10 -24.99
CA LEU A 4 6.82 19.08 -24.07
C LEU A 4 5.32 18.85 -23.89
N LEU A 5 4.60 18.52 -24.95
CA LEU A 5 3.16 18.20 -24.88
C LEU A 5 2.90 16.93 -24.06
N ALA A 6 3.77 15.90 -24.22
CA ALA A 6 3.67 14.68 -23.41
C ALA A 6 3.96 14.93 -21.91
N ALA A 7 4.83 15.89 -21.58
CA ALA A 7 5.10 16.27 -20.20
C ALA A 7 3.94 17.06 -19.58
N GLU A 8 3.29 17.94 -20.33
CA GLU A 8 2.11 18.70 -19.86
C GLU A 8 0.88 17.82 -19.62
N GLU A 9 0.71 16.72 -20.37
CA GLU A 9 -0.35 15.73 -20.13
C GLU A 9 -0.05 14.79 -18.96
N SER A 10 1.22 14.60 -18.59
CA SER A 10 1.64 13.69 -17.52
C SER A 10 1.35 14.24 -16.11
N ILE A 11 1.43 15.55 -15.90
CA ILE A 11 1.20 16.17 -14.58
C ILE A 11 -0.27 16.04 -14.14
N PRO A 12 -1.28 16.38 -14.96
CA PRO A 12 -2.67 16.12 -14.63
C PRO A 12 -2.97 14.65 -14.37
N HIS A 13 -2.25 13.75 -15.06
CA HIS A 13 -2.42 12.31 -14.90
C HIS A 13 -1.95 11.81 -13.52
N LEU A 14 -0.74 12.20 -13.07
CA LEU A 14 -0.23 11.85 -11.74
C LEU A 14 -1.07 12.44 -10.61
N ALA A 15 -1.57 13.67 -10.76
CA ALA A 15 -2.46 14.29 -9.79
C ALA A 15 -3.77 13.49 -9.63
N ARG A 16 -4.35 13.03 -10.76
CA ARG A 16 -5.53 12.18 -10.75
C ARG A 16 -5.28 10.84 -10.06
N ILE A 17 -4.14 10.19 -10.34
CA ILE A 17 -3.74 8.96 -9.63
C ILE A 17 -3.59 9.23 -8.14
N ALA A 18 -2.95 10.34 -7.75
CA ALA A 18 -2.82 10.72 -6.35
C ALA A 18 -4.18 10.87 -5.67
N ASP A 19 -5.15 11.51 -6.32
CA ASP A 19 -6.49 11.69 -5.78
C ASP A 19 -7.24 10.36 -5.65
N GLN A 20 -7.10 9.46 -6.62
CA GLN A 20 -7.65 8.10 -6.54
C GLN A 20 -7.03 7.31 -5.37
N LEU A 21 -5.70 7.31 -5.25
CA LEU A 21 -5.02 6.59 -4.19
C LEU A 21 -5.32 7.17 -2.80
N ARG A 22 -5.51 8.49 -2.68
CA ARG A 22 -5.90 9.13 -1.41
C ARG A 22 -7.21 8.61 -0.85
N GLN A 23 -8.16 8.24 -1.71
CA GLN A 23 -9.47 7.72 -1.26
C GLN A 23 -9.37 6.31 -0.67
N VAL A 24 -8.36 5.55 -1.08
CA VAL A 24 -8.19 4.15 -0.70
C VAL A 24 -7.01 3.91 0.25
N THR A 25 -6.24 4.96 0.57
CA THR A 25 -5.12 4.89 1.52
C THR A 25 -5.56 5.44 2.86
N VAL A 26 -5.39 4.65 3.90
CA VAL A 26 -5.72 5.01 5.28
C VAL A 26 -4.45 5.19 6.12
N GLU A 27 -4.52 6.06 7.13
CA GLU A 27 -3.50 6.15 8.17
C GLU A 27 -3.78 5.10 9.25
N ILE A 28 -2.77 4.36 9.68
CA ILE A 28 -2.88 3.37 10.77
C ILE A 28 -2.13 3.89 11.99
N ARG A 29 -2.80 3.88 13.15
CA ARG A 29 -2.19 4.17 14.44
C ARG A 29 -2.44 3.04 15.42
N SER A 30 -1.35 2.43 15.88
CA SER A 30 -1.42 1.44 16.96
C SER A 30 -1.63 2.11 18.32
N PRO A 31 -2.28 1.43 19.28
CA PRO A 31 -2.46 1.91 20.65
C PRO A 31 -1.11 2.32 21.27
N GLY A 32 -1.12 3.40 22.06
CA GLY A 32 0.08 3.92 22.72
C GLY A 32 1.09 4.62 21.81
N GLY A 33 0.74 4.93 20.57
CA GLY A 33 1.60 5.67 19.64
C GLY A 33 2.81 4.87 19.13
N SER A 34 2.84 3.55 19.35
CA SER A 34 3.98 2.67 19.06
C SER A 34 4.15 2.32 17.56
N GLY A 35 3.27 2.80 16.69
CA GLY A 35 3.36 2.57 15.26
C GLY A 35 2.43 3.50 14.49
N VAL A 36 2.99 4.20 13.52
CA VAL A 36 2.27 4.97 12.50
C VAL A 36 2.65 4.40 11.15
N GLY A 37 1.65 4.13 10.33
CA GLY A 37 1.85 3.63 8.99
C GLY A 37 0.65 3.91 8.11
N ALA A 38 0.57 3.22 7.01
CA ALA A 38 -0.53 3.28 6.07
C ALA A 38 -1.25 1.94 5.96
N GLY A 39 -2.41 1.95 5.31
CA GLY A 39 -3.16 0.74 4.94
C GLY A 39 -3.89 0.98 3.63
N ILE A 40 -4.39 -0.08 3.05
CA ILE A 40 -5.16 -0.06 1.81
C ILE A 40 -6.59 -0.51 2.15
N LEU A 41 -7.58 0.27 1.76
CA LEU A 41 -8.98 -0.14 1.76
C LEU A 41 -9.16 -1.26 0.73
N TRP A 42 -9.10 -2.52 1.19
CA TRP A 42 -9.23 -3.70 0.34
C TRP A 42 -10.67 -3.95 -0.11
N ALA A 43 -11.57 -3.71 0.81
CA ALA A 43 -13.02 -3.74 0.61
C ALA A 43 -13.66 -2.62 1.42
N PRO A 44 -14.95 -2.29 1.23
CA PRO A 44 -15.60 -1.23 2.00
C PRO A 44 -15.58 -1.41 3.52
N ASP A 45 -15.31 -2.63 4.00
CA ASP A 45 -15.25 -3.01 5.41
C ASP A 45 -13.95 -3.71 5.81
N LEU A 46 -12.92 -3.71 4.92
CA LEU A 46 -11.65 -4.37 5.17
C LEU A 46 -10.46 -3.45 4.85
N VAL A 47 -9.50 -3.43 5.75
CA VAL A 47 -8.21 -2.75 5.59
C VAL A 47 -7.10 -3.77 5.68
N VAL A 48 -6.18 -3.76 4.71
CA VAL A 48 -4.93 -4.53 4.76
C VAL A 48 -3.75 -3.59 5.02
N THR A 49 -2.81 -4.05 5.83
CA THR A 49 -1.57 -3.31 6.16
C THR A 49 -0.44 -4.30 6.49
N ASN A 50 0.74 -3.80 6.80
CA ASN A 50 1.83 -4.64 7.30
C ASN A 50 1.60 -5.03 8.77
N ALA A 51 1.97 -6.26 9.13
CA ALA A 51 1.86 -6.75 10.50
C ALA A 51 2.77 -6.00 11.48
N HIS A 52 3.91 -5.45 11.01
CA HIS A 52 4.79 -4.65 11.84
C HIS A 52 4.24 -3.24 12.16
N VAL A 53 3.36 -2.71 11.29
CA VAL A 53 2.67 -1.42 11.48
C VAL A 53 1.57 -1.54 12.53
N ALA A 54 0.75 -2.57 12.40
CA ALA A 54 -0.46 -2.75 13.21
C ALA A 54 -0.20 -3.71 14.37
N ARG A 55 0.06 -3.15 15.55
CA ARG A 55 0.31 -3.92 16.77
C ARG A 55 -0.94 -3.95 17.65
N GLY A 56 -1.34 -5.17 18.04
CA GLY A 56 -2.53 -5.39 18.89
C GLY A 56 -3.75 -5.85 18.08
N SER A 57 -4.84 -6.09 18.82
CA SER A 57 -6.11 -6.57 18.26
C SER A 57 -7.00 -5.44 17.74
N CYS A 58 -6.66 -4.19 18.04
CA CYS A 58 -7.39 -3.01 17.67
C CYS A 58 -6.43 -1.88 17.30
N VAL A 59 -6.74 -1.13 16.25
CA VAL A 59 -5.97 0.03 15.79
C VAL A 59 -6.89 1.17 15.37
N GLY A 60 -6.40 2.40 15.43
CA GLY A 60 -7.07 3.55 14.85
C GLY A 60 -6.80 3.63 13.33
N VAL A 61 -7.85 3.87 12.55
CA VAL A 61 -7.80 4.05 11.10
C VAL A 61 -8.30 5.45 10.75
N GLY A 62 -7.43 6.27 10.19
CA GLY A 62 -7.73 7.59 9.66
C GLY A 62 -8.11 7.52 8.18
N LEU A 63 -9.33 7.93 7.86
CA LEU A 63 -9.92 7.89 6.52
C LEU A 63 -9.55 9.12 5.67
N ALA A 64 -9.90 9.10 4.39
CA ALA A 64 -9.67 10.21 3.46
C ALA A 64 -10.45 11.48 3.84
N ASP A 65 -11.60 11.36 4.44
CA ASP A 65 -12.45 12.45 4.95
C ASP A 65 -12.08 12.94 6.36
N GLU A 66 -10.88 12.55 6.85
CA GLU A 66 -10.30 12.91 8.14
C GLU A 66 -10.98 12.27 9.37
N ARG A 67 -12.03 11.48 9.18
CA ARG A 67 -12.62 10.71 10.29
C ARG A 67 -11.65 9.63 10.76
N TRP A 68 -11.67 9.39 12.07
CA TRP A 68 -10.98 8.29 12.72
C TRP A 68 -12.00 7.23 13.13
N ILE A 69 -11.72 6.00 12.80
CA ILE A 69 -12.53 4.85 13.17
C ILE A 69 -11.66 3.78 13.83
N GLU A 70 -12.28 2.93 14.62
CA GLU A 70 -11.64 1.76 15.19
C GLU A 70 -11.68 0.59 14.22
N ALA A 71 -10.57 -0.15 14.12
CA ALA A 71 -10.44 -1.34 13.31
C ALA A 71 -10.02 -2.53 14.16
N HIS A 72 -10.69 -3.67 13.98
CA HIS A 72 -10.47 -4.90 14.72
C HIS A 72 -9.71 -5.91 13.87
N LEU A 73 -8.68 -6.52 14.47
CA LEU A 73 -7.87 -7.53 13.79
C LEU A 73 -8.70 -8.75 13.42
N VAL A 74 -8.67 -9.12 12.14
CA VAL A 74 -9.21 -10.39 11.64
C VAL A 74 -8.14 -11.46 11.71
N VAL A 75 -6.96 -11.19 11.12
CA VAL A 75 -5.83 -12.10 11.10
C VAL A 75 -4.54 -11.34 10.84
N ALA A 76 -3.42 -11.84 11.37
CA ALA A 76 -2.08 -11.36 11.05
C ALA A 76 -1.15 -12.53 10.76
N ASP A 77 -0.37 -12.40 9.68
CA ASP A 77 0.76 -13.27 9.36
C ASP A 77 2.06 -12.46 9.51
N ARG A 78 2.77 -12.68 10.60
CA ARG A 78 4.05 -11.98 10.89
C ARG A 78 5.18 -12.40 9.94
N ARG A 79 5.13 -13.62 9.35
CA ARG A 79 6.13 -14.08 8.39
C ARG A 79 5.91 -13.43 7.03
N ALA A 80 4.67 -13.31 6.63
CA ALA A 80 4.28 -12.58 5.42
C ALA A 80 4.27 -11.06 5.61
N ASP A 81 4.39 -10.58 6.85
CA ASP A 81 4.26 -9.16 7.22
C ASP A 81 2.94 -8.55 6.73
N LEU A 82 1.84 -9.29 6.92
CA LEU A 82 0.50 -8.91 6.50
C LEU A 82 -0.45 -8.94 7.71
N ALA A 83 -1.36 -7.97 7.77
CA ALA A 83 -2.46 -7.93 8.73
C ALA A 83 -3.73 -7.43 8.06
N LEU A 84 -4.86 -8.09 8.35
CA LEU A 84 -6.19 -7.74 7.87
C LEU A 84 -7.05 -7.28 9.04
N PHE A 85 -7.68 -6.14 8.87
CA PHE A 85 -8.56 -5.52 9.86
C PHE A 85 -9.96 -5.35 9.29
N ARG A 86 -10.95 -5.53 10.16
CA ARG A 86 -12.35 -5.18 9.89
C ARG A 86 -12.65 -3.80 10.42
N ILE A 87 -13.36 -3.02 9.61
CA ILE A 87 -13.84 -1.68 9.94
C ILE A 87 -15.35 -1.61 9.71
N PRO A 88 -16.06 -0.62 10.27
CA PRO A 88 -17.42 -0.28 9.82
C PRO A 88 -17.41 -0.03 8.32
N ARG A 89 -18.43 -0.53 7.61
CA ARG A 89 -18.52 -0.38 6.15
C ARG A 89 -18.52 1.10 5.77
N CYS A 90 -17.41 1.54 5.19
CA CYS A 90 -17.21 2.92 4.76
C CYS A 90 -16.16 2.97 3.64
N GLY A 91 -16.29 3.93 2.75
CA GLY A 91 -15.30 4.15 1.70
C GLY A 91 -15.46 3.25 0.47
N VAL A 92 -14.48 3.37 -0.41
CA VAL A 92 -14.41 2.68 -1.72
C VAL A 92 -13.20 1.75 -1.70
N ALA A 93 -13.37 0.54 -2.21
CA ALA A 93 -12.26 -0.41 -2.35
C ALA A 93 -11.21 0.07 -3.36
N ALA A 94 -9.95 -0.25 -3.10
CA ALA A 94 -8.87 0.02 -4.03
C ALA A 94 -9.06 -0.75 -5.35
N ALA A 95 -8.76 -0.10 -6.48
CA ALA A 95 -8.62 -0.78 -7.75
C ALA A 95 -7.33 -1.61 -7.72
N LEU A 96 -7.45 -2.92 -7.78
CA LEU A 96 -6.30 -3.83 -7.74
C LEU A 96 -5.85 -4.14 -9.18
N GLY A 97 -4.55 -4.08 -9.40
CA GLY A 97 -3.90 -4.52 -10.62
C GLY A 97 -3.42 -5.97 -10.52
N ASP A 98 -2.65 -6.39 -11.50
CA ASP A 98 -2.01 -7.70 -11.54
C ASP A 98 -0.49 -7.54 -11.41
N SER A 99 0.07 -7.89 -10.23
CA SER A 99 1.51 -7.79 -9.98
C SER A 99 2.35 -8.77 -10.80
N ASP A 100 1.76 -9.82 -11.38
CA ASP A 100 2.48 -10.79 -12.21
C ASP A 100 2.69 -10.27 -13.64
N THR A 101 1.93 -9.27 -14.06
CA THR A 101 2.13 -8.58 -15.36
C THR A 101 3.15 -7.44 -15.29
N LEU A 102 3.56 -7.03 -14.06
CA LEU A 102 4.50 -5.94 -13.87
C LEU A 102 5.87 -6.25 -14.49
N ARG A 103 6.54 -5.24 -15.01
CA ARG A 103 7.84 -5.37 -15.67
C ARG A 103 8.87 -4.42 -15.06
N VAL A 104 10.14 -4.81 -15.12
CA VAL A 104 11.26 -3.90 -14.83
C VAL A 104 11.19 -2.72 -15.79
N GLY A 105 11.39 -1.52 -15.26
CA GLY A 105 11.23 -0.25 -15.99
C GLY A 105 9.82 0.33 -15.97
N ALA A 106 8.82 -0.39 -15.43
CA ALA A 106 7.48 0.16 -15.26
C ALA A 106 7.49 1.34 -14.27
N LEU A 107 6.79 2.41 -14.62
CA LEU A 107 6.57 3.55 -13.72
C LEU A 107 5.58 3.15 -12.63
N VAL A 108 5.90 3.50 -11.39
CA VAL A 108 5.07 3.25 -10.22
C VAL A 108 5.01 4.47 -9.31
N VAL A 109 3.93 4.58 -8.57
CA VAL A 109 3.73 5.62 -7.55
C VAL A 109 3.42 4.97 -6.21
N ALA A 110 3.99 5.52 -5.14
CA ALA A 110 3.70 5.11 -3.78
C ALA A 110 3.00 6.24 -3.04
N LEU A 111 1.99 5.90 -2.23
CA LEU A 111 1.29 6.86 -1.39
C LEU A 111 1.28 6.36 0.06
N GLY A 112 1.45 7.29 1.01
CA GLY A 112 1.45 6.98 2.44
C GLY A 112 1.44 8.24 3.31
N HIS A 113 1.83 8.06 4.57
CA HIS A 113 1.81 9.12 5.60
C HIS A 113 3.21 9.31 6.22
N PRO A 114 4.27 9.58 5.41
CA PRO A 114 5.62 9.62 5.92
C PRO A 114 5.82 10.78 6.92
N LEU A 115 6.46 10.48 8.06
CA LEU A 115 6.87 11.47 9.06
C LEU A 115 5.73 12.41 9.53
N GLY A 116 4.48 11.94 9.52
CA GLY A 116 3.31 12.74 9.87
C GLY A 116 2.79 13.64 8.74
N LEU A 117 3.47 13.66 7.59
CA LEU A 117 2.95 14.32 6.37
C LEU A 117 1.91 13.40 5.74
N ARG A 118 0.67 13.83 5.78
CA ARG A 118 -0.44 13.02 5.27
C ARG A 118 -0.45 12.97 3.74
N ARG A 119 -0.71 11.77 3.19
CA ARG A 119 -1.01 11.55 1.77
C ARG A 119 0.09 12.03 0.83
N THR A 120 1.34 11.74 1.20
CA THR A 120 2.49 12.08 0.38
C THR A 120 2.66 11.04 -0.73
N LEU A 121 2.77 11.52 -1.97
CA LEU A 121 3.02 10.70 -3.14
C LEU A 121 4.48 10.79 -3.53
N THR A 122 5.08 9.64 -3.86
CA THR A 122 6.38 9.54 -4.51
C THR A 122 6.26 8.68 -5.76
N ALA A 123 7.04 8.99 -6.80
CA ALA A 123 7.06 8.26 -8.06
C ALA A 123 8.46 7.72 -8.33
N GLY A 124 8.54 6.63 -9.08
CA GLY A 124 9.78 5.99 -9.48
C GLY A 124 9.54 4.86 -10.45
N VAL A 125 10.53 3.98 -10.61
CA VAL A 125 10.47 2.85 -11.53
C VAL A 125 10.71 1.53 -10.81
N VAL A 126 10.17 0.45 -11.36
CA VAL A 126 10.47 -0.92 -10.92
C VAL A 126 11.88 -1.29 -11.37
N HIS A 127 12.78 -1.56 -10.44
CA HIS A 127 14.16 -1.98 -10.70
C HIS A 127 14.31 -3.47 -10.83
N ALA A 128 13.60 -4.25 -10.01
CA ALA A 128 13.68 -5.69 -10.03
C ALA A 128 12.38 -6.33 -9.50
N LEU A 129 12.15 -7.56 -9.90
CA LEU A 129 11.06 -8.41 -9.42
C LEU A 129 11.69 -9.72 -8.93
N GLY A 130 11.65 -9.96 -7.63
CA GLY A 130 12.28 -11.16 -7.07
C GLY A 130 12.53 -11.06 -5.57
N PRO A 131 13.21 -12.05 -5.00
CA PRO A 131 13.50 -12.07 -3.57
C PRO A 131 14.60 -11.06 -3.21
N ALA A 132 14.46 -10.43 -2.03
CA ALA A 132 15.49 -9.56 -1.48
C ALA A 132 16.75 -10.32 -1.01
N ARG A 133 16.65 -11.64 -0.80
CA ARG A 133 17.74 -12.57 -0.46
C ARG A 133 17.47 -13.92 -1.14
N PRO A 134 18.51 -14.71 -1.46
CA PRO A 134 18.33 -16.05 -2.01
C PRO A 134 17.37 -16.91 -1.17
N GLY A 135 16.39 -17.56 -1.81
CA GLY A 135 15.38 -18.39 -1.14
C GLY A 135 14.31 -17.62 -0.37
N GLY A 136 14.35 -16.28 -0.36
CA GLY A 136 13.34 -15.43 0.26
C GLY A 136 12.07 -15.30 -0.57
N ARG A 137 11.09 -14.59 0.00
CA ARG A 137 9.84 -14.23 -0.72
C ARG A 137 10.11 -13.19 -1.81
N ARG A 138 9.26 -13.18 -2.83
CA ARG A 138 9.27 -12.15 -3.88
C ARG A 138 8.88 -10.79 -3.33
N PHE A 139 9.52 -9.76 -3.88
CA PHE A 139 9.16 -8.35 -3.71
C PHE A 139 9.20 -7.64 -5.06
N ILE A 140 8.50 -6.53 -5.14
CA ILE A 140 8.70 -5.50 -6.14
C ILE A 140 9.76 -4.57 -5.56
N HIS A 141 10.90 -4.43 -6.24
CA HIS A 141 11.95 -3.48 -5.89
C HIS A 141 11.78 -2.23 -6.75
N ALA A 142 11.56 -1.08 -6.15
CA ALA A 142 11.30 0.16 -6.87
C ALA A 142 12.17 1.31 -6.35
N ASP A 143 12.54 2.22 -7.23
CA ASP A 143 13.21 3.46 -6.89
C ASP A 143 12.18 4.54 -6.55
N VAL A 144 11.42 4.29 -5.49
CA VAL A 144 10.52 5.28 -4.89
C VAL A 144 11.03 5.65 -3.50
N ARG A 145 10.92 6.92 -3.13
CA ARG A 145 11.33 7.36 -1.80
C ARG A 145 10.27 6.94 -0.79
N LEU A 146 10.63 5.98 0.05
CA LEU A 146 9.85 5.60 1.22
C LEU A 146 10.48 6.17 2.50
N ALA A 147 9.64 6.44 3.49
CA ALA A 147 10.03 6.80 4.84
C ALA A 147 9.08 6.11 5.84
N PRO A 148 9.39 6.06 7.14
CA PRO A 148 8.46 5.59 8.15
C PRO A 148 7.09 6.28 8.01
N GLY A 149 6.03 5.47 7.92
CA GLY A 149 4.67 5.94 7.59
C GLY A 149 4.18 5.55 6.20
N ASN A 150 5.06 5.11 5.29
CA ASN A 150 4.65 4.55 3.99
C ASN A 150 4.34 3.06 4.05
N SER A 151 4.85 2.33 5.06
CA SER A 151 4.60 0.89 5.22
C SER A 151 3.11 0.60 5.33
N GLY A 152 2.64 -0.39 4.59
CA GLY A 152 1.24 -0.77 4.45
C GLY A 152 0.47 0.01 3.39
N GLY A 153 1.00 1.12 2.87
CA GLY A 153 0.38 1.91 1.82
C GLY A 153 0.54 1.30 0.42
N PRO A 154 -0.24 1.77 -0.56
CA PRO A 154 -0.22 1.23 -1.91
C PRO A 154 1.04 1.63 -2.69
N LEU A 155 1.50 0.70 -3.52
CA LEU A 155 2.32 0.94 -4.71
C LEU A 155 1.40 0.71 -5.92
N ALA A 156 1.20 1.72 -6.75
CA ALA A 156 0.30 1.66 -7.89
C ALA A 156 1.04 1.88 -9.22
N ASP A 157 0.47 1.39 -10.29
CA ASP A 157 0.91 1.64 -11.66
C ASP A 157 0.38 2.99 -12.19
N THR A 158 0.67 3.29 -13.45
CA THR A 158 0.22 4.51 -14.12
C THR A 158 -1.26 4.54 -14.46
N ALA A 159 -1.98 3.42 -14.33
CA ALA A 159 -3.45 3.39 -14.42
C ALA A 159 -4.12 3.68 -13.06
N GLY A 160 -3.34 3.81 -11.97
CA GLY A 160 -3.82 3.97 -10.60
C GLY A 160 -4.26 2.66 -9.96
N GLN A 161 -3.92 1.51 -10.57
CA GLN A 161 -4.20 0.21 -10.02
C GLN A 161 -3.10 -0.19 -9.02
N VAL A 162 -3.49 -0.67 -7.84
CA VAL A 162 -2.56 -1.10 -6.82
C VAL A 162 -1.91 -2.42 -7.24
N VAL A 163 -0.59 -2.40 -7.47
CA VAL A 163 0.22 -3.55 -7.88
C VAL A 163 1.08 -4.11 -6.74
N GLY A 164 1.18 -3.37 -5.63
CA GLY A 164 1.93 -3.82 -4.45
C GLY A 164 1.56 -3.07 -3.19
N MET A 165 2.02 -3.56 -2.05
CA MET A 165 1.93 -2.90 -0.75
C MET A 165 3.34 -2.60 -0.24
N ASN A 166 3.64 -1.32 -0.02
CA ASN A 166 4.94 -0.87 0.48
C ASN A 166 5.23 -1.48 1.86
N THR A 167 6.46 -1.93 2.10
CA THR A 167 6.80 -2.55 3.38
C THR A 167 8.10 -2.03 4.00
N MET A 168 9.21 -2.02 3.27
CA MET A 168 10.51 -1.65 3.83
C MET A 168 11.44 -1.07 2.77
N ILE A 169 12.63 -0.67 3.20
CA ILE A 169 13.73 -0.26 2.34
C ILE A 169 14.88 -1.25 2.53
N ALA A 170 15.45 -1.75 1.44
CA ALA A 170 16.64 -2.58 1.46
C ALA A 170 17.56 -2.21 0.28
N GLY A 171 18.86 -2.04 0.57
CA GLY A 171 19.85 -1.67 -0.46
C GLY A 171 19.54 -0.36 -1.18
N GLY A 172 18.88 0.58 -0.52
CA GLY A 172 18.50 1.88 -1.11
C GLY A 172 17.21 1.84 -1.97
N LEU A 173 16.62 0.67 -2.19
CA LEU A 173 15.37 0.50 -2.93
C LEU A 173 14.20 0.26 -1.98
N ALA A 174 13.04 0.76 -2.35
CA ALA A 174 11.77 0.41 -1.73
C ALA A 174 11.40 -1.03 -2.09
N LEU A 175 10.93 -1.78 -1.10
CA LEU A 175 10.35 -3.10 -1.28
C LEU A 175 8.84 -3.03 -1.09
N ALA A 176 8.10 -3.60 -2.03
CA ALA A 176 6.66 -3.78 -1.91
C ALA A 176 6.30 -5.26 -2.05
N ILE A 177 5.32 -5.70 -1.26
CA ILE A 177 4.73 -7.03 -1.36
C ILE A 177 3.83 -7.03 -2.59
N PRO A 178 4.00 -7.98 -3.55
CA PRO A 178 3.13 -8.06 -4.72
C PRO A 178 1.65 -8.14 -4.33
N ILE A 179 0.79 -7.42 -5.04
CA ILE A 179 -0.63 -7.35 -4.66
C ILE A 179 -1.34 -8.69 -4.79
N ASN A 180 -0.90 -9.57 -5.71
CA ASN A 180 -1.44 -10.91 -5.82
C ASN A 180 -1.14 -11.76 -4.58
N ASP A 181 0.01 -11.54 -3.90
CA ASP A 181 0.35 -12.22 -2.64
C ASP A 181 -0.55 -11.71 -1.50
N VAL A 182 -0.80 -10.40 -1.45
CA VAL A 182 -1.75 -9.80 -0.52
C VAL A 182 -3.15 -10.35 -0.75
N GLY A 183 -3.58 -10.48 -2.02
CA GLY A 183 -4.87 -11.04 -2.39
C GLY A 183 -5.06 -12.48 -1.92
N ARG A 184 -4.02 -13.33 -2.08
CA ARG A 184 -4.05 -14.70 -1.56
C ARG A 184 -4.22 -14.75 -0.03
N PHE A 185 -3.51 -13.89 0.68
CA PHE A 185 -3.65 -13.77 2.14
C PHE A 185 -5.06 -13.37 2.54
N VAL A 186 -5.65 -12.35 1.91
CA VAL A 186 -7.01 -11.89 2.23
C VAL A 186 -8.04 -12.96 1.91
N ALA A 187 -7.91 -13.64 0.76
CA ALA A 187 -8.84 -14.72 0.36
C ALA A 187 -8.85 -15.87 1.38
N LEU A 188 -7.67 -16.31 1.86
CA LEU A 188 -7.56 -17.33 2.90
C LEU A 188 -8.18 -16.87 4.23
N ALA A 189 -7.93 -15.62 4.62
CA ALA A 189 -8.46 -15.05 5.86
C ALA A 189 -9.99 -14.99 5.87
N THR A 190 -10.59 -14.60 4.75
CA THR A 190 -12.05 -14.45 4.63
C THR A 190 -12.77 -15.78 4.48
N ALA A 191 -12.15 -16.77 3.84
CA ALA A 191 -12.71 -18.13 3.72
C ALA A 191 -12.80 -18.87 5.07
N SER A 192 -11.92 -18.54 6.01
CA SER A 192 -11.90 -19.19 7.36
C SER A 192 -12.91 -18.59 8.34
N THR A 193 -13.63 -17.53 7.95
CA THR A 193 -14.56 -16.81 8.83
C THR A 193 -16.04 -17.09 8.48
N THR A 194 -16.29 -17.93 7.47
CA THR A 194 -17.61 -18.43 7.06
C THR A 194 -17.84 -19.83 7.62
#